data_557ff012988432abf36f516d7a128353
#
_entry.id   557ff012988432abf36f516d7a128353
#
_cell.length_a   1.000
_cell.length_b   1.000
_cell.length_c   1.000
_cell.angle_alpha   90.00
_cell.angle_beta   90.00
_cell.angle_gamma   90.00
#
_symmetry.space_group_name_H-M   'P 1'
#
loop_
_entity.id
_entity.type
_entity.pdbx_description
1 polymer ?
#
loop_
_entity_poly.entity_id
_entity_poly.type
_entity_poly.pdbx_seq_one_letter_code
_entity_poly.pdbx_strand_id
1 'polypeptide(L)'
;MYSPIDHVTTQGFDLQFGTNVLGGVQTNFANRCHFLTYIKHAGHFYFTKLLIPVLTGTAKKTPAGTVRVVNVSSLGHHYGPSEGISWATLAPGNDSLEARKKIGVTKLYGQSKLVRRTNPGRQVTRC
;
A
#
# COMPACT_ATOMS: atom_id res chain seq x y z
N MET A 1 -11.50 5.02 5.05
CA MET A 1 -11.24 6.38 5.56
C MET A 1 -10.85 7.23 4.37
N TYR A 2 -11.52 8.32 4.14
CA TYR A 2 -11.28 9.23 3.04
C TYR A 2 -10.45 10.40 3.55
N SER A 3 -9.28 10.64 2.95
CA SER A 3 -8.47 11.83 3.24
C SER A 3 -8.90 12.98 2.33
N PRO A 4 -8.78 14.25 2.77
CA PRO A 4 -8.97 15.39 1.88
C PRO A 4 -8.06 15.30 0.65
N ILE A 5 -8.55 15.77 -0.50
CA ILE A 5 -7.89 15.61 -1.81
C ILE A 5 -6.55 16.37 -1.89
N ASP A 6 -6.46 17.49 -1.17
CA ASP A 6 -5.29 18.35 -1.09
C ASP A 6 -4.20 17.80 -0.16
N HIS A 7 -4.55 16.84 0.69
CA HIS A 7 -3.57 16.23 1.58
C HIS A 7 -2.63 15.31 0.82
N VAL A 8 -1.34 15.55 1.01
CA VAL A 8 -0.26 14.77 0.41
C VAL A 8 0.73 14.28 1.46
N THR A 9 1.47 13.25 1.11
CA THR A 9 2.65 12.83 1.89
C THR A 9 3.76 13.87 1.75
N THR A 10 4.79 13.78 2.59
CA THR A 10 6.00 14.63 2.47
C THR A 10 6.69 14.49 1.11
N GLN A 11 6.45 13.40 0.38
CA GLN A 11 6.98 13.16 -0.95
C GLN A 11 6.03 13.65 -2.07
N GLY A 12 4.91 14.30 -1.72
CA GLY A 12 3.96 14.86 -2.67
C GLY A 12 2.92 13.88 -3.23
N PHE A 13 2.88 12.64 -2.77
CA PHE A 13 1.85 11.68 -3.20
C PHE A 13 0.51 11.92 -2.51
N ASP A 14 -0.58 11.60 -3.19
CA ASP A 14 -1.90 11.52 -2.56
C ASP A 14 -1.82 10.77 -1.22
N LEU A 15 -2.39 11.35 -0.16
CA LEU A 15 -2.24 10.80 1.19
C LEU A 15 -2.84 9.41 1.33
N GLN A 16 -3.94 9.11 0.62
CA GLN A 16 -4.56 7.78 0.66
C GLN A 16 -3.68 6.72 0.00
N PHE A 17 -3.12 7.05 -1.16
CA PHE A 17 -2.18 6.17 -1.86
C PHE A 17 -0.89 6.04 -1.06
N GLY A 18 -0.36 7.14 -0.57
CA GLY A 18 0.83 7.16 0.27
C GLY A 18 0.71 6.29 1.50
N THR A 19 -0.41 6.39 2.22
CA THR A 19 -0.65 5.60 3.44
C THR A 19 -0.94 4.13 3.14
N ASN A 20 -1.84 3.85 2.18
CA ASN A 20 -2.33 2.50 1.95
C ASN A 20 -1.40 1.65 1.10
N VAL A 21 -0.64 2.27 0.19
CA VAL A 21 0.21 1.57 -0.78
C VAL A 21 1.68 1.74 -0.44
N LEU A 22 2.11 3.00 -0.24
CA LEU A 22 3.52 3.28 -0.01
C LEU A 22 3.93 3.00 1.44
N GLY A 23 2.96 2.94 2.36
CA GLY A 23 3.19 2.61 3.76
C GLY A 23 4.09 3.64 4.46
N GLY A 24 3.49 4.76 4.88
CA GLY A 24 4.24 5.83 5.52
C GLY A 24 4.79 5.46 6.89
N VAL A 25 5.90 4.77 6.95
CA VAL A 25 6.77 4.87 8.12
C VAL A 25 7.75 5.99 7.83
N GLN A 26 7.44 7.17 8.30
CA GLN A 26 8.46 8.20 8.48
C GLN A 26 9.36 7.76 9.63
N THR A 27 10.36 6.98 9.33
CA THR A 27 11.52 6.95 10.21
C THR A 27 12.38 8.15 9.82
N ASN A 28 12.30 9.21 10.59
CA ASN A 28 13.28 10.28 10.59
C ASN A 28 14.62 9.70 11.12
N PHE A 29 15.24 8.86 10.33
CA PHE A 29 16.64 8.55 10.50
C PHE A 29 17.42 9.49 9.60
N ALA A 30 17.82 10.62 10.19
CA ALA A 30 18.82 11.46 9.61
C ALA A 30 20.00 10.58 9.14
N ASN A 31 20.37 10.77 7.88
CA ASN A 31 21.71 10.57 7.36
C ASN A 31 22.23 9.19 6.96
N ARG A 32 21.47 8.12 6.70
CA ARG A 32 22.17 6.94 6.12
C ARG A 32 21.43 5.95 5.21
N CYS A 33 20.26 6.24 4.67
CA CYS A 33 19.65 5.26 3.73
C CYS A 33 18.85 5.91 2.61
N HIS A 34 19.54 6.43 1.60
CA HIS A 34 18.94 6.74 0.27
C HIS A 34 18.35 5.48 -0.40
N PHE A 35 18.72 4.31 0.05
CA PHE A 35 18.24 3.03 -0.51
C PHE A 35 16.82 2.65 -0.02
N LEU A 36 16.39 3.10 1.15
CA LEU A 36 15.08 2.77 1.71
C LEU A 36 13.93 3.60 1.13
N THR A 37 14.21 4.63 0.36
CA THR A 37 13.18 5.50 -0.25
C THR A 37 12.38 4.79 -1.35
N TYR A 38 12.94 3.77 -1.98
CA TYR A 38 12.28 2.98 -3.03
C TYR A 38 11.44 1.80 -2.53
N ILE A 39 11.50 1.49 -1.23
CA ILE A 39 10.90 0.27 -0.67
C ILE A 39 9.60 0.57 0.11
N LYS A 40 8.82 1.57 -0.27
CA LYS A 40 7.61 1.92 0.50
C LYS A 40 6.40 1.05 0.18
N HIS A 41 6.34 0.47 -1.01
CA HIS A 41 5.45 -0.66 -1.30
C HIS A 41 5.84 -1.90 -0.47
N ALA A 42 7.04 -1.91 0.02
CA ALA A 42 7.68 -2.88 0.85
C ALA A 42 7.33 -2.77 2.34
N GLY A 43 6.66 -1.76 2.85
CA GLY A 43 6.39 -1.68 4.29
C GLY A 43 5.73 -2.95 4.79
N HIS A 44 4.55 -3.27 4.29
CA HIS A 44 3.86 -4.52 4.64
C HIS A 44 4.54 -5.76 4.07
N PHE A 45 5.02 -5.69 2.82
CA PHE A 45 5.72 -6.80 2.19
C PHE A 45 7.06 -7.07 2.88
N TYR A 46 7.85 -6.03 3.12
CA TYR A 46 9.15 -6.15 3.79
C TYR A 46 9.00 -6.60 5.24
N PHE A 47 8.03 -6.06 5.97
CA PHE A 47 7.69 -6.50 7.31
C PHE A 47 7.30 -7.99 7.32
N THR A 48 6.42 -8.39 6.41
CA THR A 48 6.05 -9.81 6.25
C THR A 48 7.26 -10.66 5.91
N LYS A 49 8.11 -10.19 4.99
CA LYS A 49 9.34 -10.90 4.60
C LYS A 49 10.29 -11.11 5.78
N LEU A 50 10.45 -10.12 6.63
CA LEU A 50 11.27 -10.24 7.84
C LEU A 50 10.67 -11.24 8.84
N LEU A 51 9.35 -11.36 8.88
CA LEU A 51 8.65 -12.30 9.77
C LEU A 51 8.59 -13.73 9.22
N ILE A 52 8.83 -13.97 7.93
CA ILE A 52 8.74 -15.31 7.33
C ILE A 52 9.53 -16.38 8.13
N PRO A 53 10.79 -16.16 8.54
CA PRO A 53 11.52 -17.18 9.30
C PRO A 53 10.82 -17.56 10.61
N VAL A 54 10.29 -16.58 11.33
CA VAL A 54 9.57 -16.79 12.59
C VAL A 54 8.24 -17.50 12.31
N LEU A 55 7.48 -17.03 11.31
CA LEU A 55 6.18 -17.62 10.94
C LEU A 55 6.34 -19.07 10.52
N THR A 56 7.34 -19.38 9.67
CA THR A 56 7.59 -20.77 9.22
C THR A 56 8.14 -21.64 10.35
N GLY A 57 8.98 -21.10 11.22
CA GLY A 57 9.47 -21.80 12.40
C GLY A 57 8.34 -22.16 13.37
N THR A 58 7.39 -21.26 13.58
CA THR A 58 6.22 -21.47 14.43
C THR A 58 5.23 -22.45 13.77
N ALA A 59 5.00 -22.31 12.45
CA ALA A 59 4.10 -23.20 11.72
C ALA A 59 4.51 -24.68 11.77
N LYS A 60 5.82 -24.97 11.84
CA LYS A 60 6.34 -26.33 12.00
C LYS A 60 6.07 -26.95 13.37
N LYS A 61 5.81 -26.10 14.38
CA LYS A 61 5.62 -26.52 15.79
C LYS A 61 4.16 -26.45 16.25
N THR A 62 3.26 -25.99 15.39
CA THR A 62 1.84 -25.78 15.73
C THR A 62 0.94 -26.52 14.75
N PRO A 63 -0.32 -26.81 15.11
CA PRO A 63 -1.28 -27.42 14.19
C PRO A 63 -1.44 -26.62 12.90
N ALA A 64 -1.70 -27.34 11.79
CA ALA A 64 -1.87 -26.71 10.47
C ALA A 64 -2.95 -25.63 10.50
N GLY A 65 -2.64 -24.46 9.89
CA GLY A 65 -3.55 -23.32 9.83
C GLY A 65 -3.55 -22.39 11.05
N THR A 66 -2.75 -22.67 12.09
CA THR A 66 -2.60 -21.78 13.25
C THR A 66 -1.86 -20.51 12.88
N VAL A 67 -0.79 -20.61 12.10
CA VAL A 67 -0.01 -19.44 11.64
C VAL A 67 -0.57 -18.93 10.31
N ARG A 68 -0.90 -17.65 10.27
CA ARG A 68 -1.51 -17.02 9.10
C ARG A 68 -0.99 -15.60 8.89
N VAL A 69 -0.88 -15.20 7.64
CA VAL A 69 -0.73 -13.80 7.23
C VAL A 69 -2.05 -13.36 6.62
N VAL A 70 -2.68 -12.36 7.22
CA VAL A 70 -3.96 -11.82 6.75
C VAL A 70 -3.74 -10.44 6.15
N ASN A 71 -3.96 -10.31 4.85
CA ASN A 71 -3.90 -9.03 4.15
C ASN A 71 -5.28 -8.37 4.14
N VAL A 72 -5.39 -7.21 4.79
CA VAL A 72 -6.63 -6.44 4.83
C VAL A 72 -6.78 -5.63 3.53
N SER A 73 -7.90 -5.82 2.84
CA SER A 73 -8.30 -5.06 1.66
C SER A 73 -9.64 -4.34 1.94
N SER A 74 -10.30 -3.86 0.90
CA SER A 74 -11.60 -3.20 0.99
C SER A 74 -12.38 -3.41 -0.30
N LEU A 75 -13.71 -3.51 -0.21
CA LEU A 75 -14.61 -3.44 -1.37
C LEU A 75 -14.44 -2.11 -2.15
N GLY A 76 -13.86 -1.09 -1.50
CA GLY A 76 -13.53 0.19 -2.14
C GLY A 76 -12.72 0.07 -3.43
N HIS A 77 -12.00 -1.04 -3.65
CA HIS A 77 -11.27 -1.27 -4.90
C HIS A 77 -12.18 -1.34 -6.15
N HIS A 78 -13.46 -1.69 -5.99
CA HIS A 78 -14.43 -1.68 -7.09
C HIS A 78 -14.77 -0.27 -7.56
N TYR A 79 -14.55 0.74 -6.73
CA TYR A 79 -14.82 2.15 -7.02
C TYR A 79 -13.57 2.90 -7.53
N GLY A 80 -12.50 2.19 -7.84
CA GLY A 80 -11.29 2.76 -8.43
C GLY A 80 -11.52 3.29 -9.85
N PRO A 81 -10.52 3.99 -10.42
CA PRO A 81 -10.55 4.39 -11.83
C PRO A 81 -10.68 3.16 -12.75
N SER A 82 -11.34 3.32 -13.91
CA SER A 82 -11.51 2.23 -14.90
C SER A 82 -10.19 1.70 -15.43
N GLU A 83 -9.21 2.58 -15.58
CA GLU A 83 -7.83 2.27 -15.97
C GLU A 83 -7.01 1.60 -14.86
N GLY A 84 -7.59 1.40 -13.68
CA GLY A 84 -6.94 0.83 -12.50
C GLY A 84 -6.21 1.86 -11.67
N ILE A 85 -5.04 2.32 -12.10
CA ILE A 85 -4.25 3.36 -11.41
C ILE A 85 -4.14 4.57 -12.33
N SER A 86 -4.66 5.70 -11.87
CA SER A 86 -4.52 6.99 -12.55
C SER A 86 -3.17 7.62 -12.16
N TRP A 87 -2.16 7.39 -13.01
CA TRP A 87 -0.80 7.84 -12.76
C TRP A 87 -0.68 9.36 -12.63
N ALA A 88 -1.52 10.11 -13.33
CA ALA A 88 -1.57 11.56 -13.23
C ALA A 88 -1.84 12.06 -11.80
N THR A 89 -2.56 11.27 -10.98
CA THR A 89 -2.84 11.62 -9.59
C THR A 89 -1.66 11.41 -8.65
N LEU A 90 -0.65 10.70 -9.12
CA LEU A 90 0.55 10.33 -8.35
C LEU A 90 1.78 11.13 -8.77
N ALA A 91 1.67 11.95 -9.82
CA ALA A 91 2.75 12.83 -10.23
C ALA A 91 3.03 13.89 -9.15
N PRO A 92 4.29 14.28 -8.92
CA PRO A 92 4.60 15.40 -8.04
C PRO A 92 4.14 16.73 -8.68
N GLY A 93 3.68 17.68 -7.85
CA GLY A 93 3.35 19.03 -8.28
C GLY A 93 1.85 19.33 -8.36
N ASN A 94 1.52 20.55 -8.83
CA ASN A 94 0.15 21.07 -8.86
C ASN A 94 -0.76 20.33 -9.86
N ASP A 95 -0.20 19.82 -10.95
CA ASP A 95 -0.97 19.07 -11.96
C ASP A 95 -1.65 17.84 -11.37
N SER A 96 -1.02 17.21 -10.40
CA SER A 96 -1.61 16.07 -9.69
C SER A 96 -2.80 16.46 -8.82
N LEU A 97 -2.85 17.69 -8.28
CA LEU A 97 -3.98 18.16 -7.51
C LEU A 97 -5.23 18.29 -8.39
N GLU A 98 -5.09 18.86 -9.58
CA GLU A 98 -6.22 18.96 -10.52
C GLU A 98 -6.68 17.57 -11.00
N ALA A 99 -5.76 16.67 -11.28
CA ALA A 99 -6.08 15.29 -11.59
C ALA A 99 -6.82 14.59 -10.44
N ARG A 100 -6.41 14.80 -9.19
CA ARG A 100 -7.08 14.27 -8.00
C ARG A 100 -8.48 14.84 -7.81
N LYS A 101 -8.65 16.16 -8.01
CA LYS A 101 -9.98 16.80 -7.96
C LYS A 101 -10.91 16.23 -9.01
N LYS A 102 -10.41 16.00 -10.23
CA LYS A 102 -11.18 15.45 -11.35
C LYS A 102 -11.71 14.04 -11.08
N ILE A 103 -10.89 13.15 -10.51
CA ILE A 103 -11.31 11.77 -10.26
C ILE A 103 -12.06 11.58 -8.94
N GLY A 104 -11.85 12.44 -7.97
CA GLY A 104 -12.55 12.48 -6.70
C GLY A 104 -12.04 11.48 -5.65
N VAL A 105 -12.33 11.77 -4.39
CA VAL A 105 -11.81 11.06 -3.22
C VAL A 105 -12.12 9.55 -3.20
N THR A 106 -13.31 9.17 -3.67
CA THR A 106 -13.74 7.75 -3.71
C THR A 106 -12.87 6.92 -4.63
N LYS A 107 -12.57 7.44 -5.83
CA LYS A 107 -11.72 6.76 -6.80
C LYS A 107 -10.26 6.73 -6.34
N LEU A 108 -9.77 7.81 -5.70
CA LEU A 108 -8.45 7.84 -5.06
C LEU A 108 -8.32 6.74 -3.98
N TYR A 109 -9.34 6.59 -3.15
CA TYR A 109 -9.38 5.49 -2.19
C TYR A 109 -9.42 4.13 -2.89
N GLY A 110 -10.29 3.99 -3.89
CA GLY A 110 -10.44 2.77 -4.67
C GLY A 110 -9.12 2.31 -5.29
N GLN A 111 -8.39 3.20 -5.97
CA GLN A 111 -7.08 2.85 -6.54
C GLN A 111 -6.06 2.45 -5.48
N SER A 112 -6.08 3.08 -4.29
CA SER A 112 -5.19 2.70 -3.20
C SER A 112 -5.46 1.29 -2.63
N LYS A 113 -6.66 0.77 -2.82
CA LYS A 113 -7.05 -0.58 -2.43
C LYS A 113 -6.90 -1.60 -3.56
N LEU A 114 -6.95 -1.16 -4.82
CA LEU A 114 -6.78 -2.01 -6.00
C LEU A 114 -5.37 -2.62 -6.07
N VAL A 115 -4.33 -1.86 -5.75
CA VAL A 115 -2.93 -2.33 -5.78
C VAL A 115 -2.73 -3.59 -4.94
N ARG A 116 -3.53 -3.79 -3.90
CA ARG A 116 -3.48 -5.02 -3.10
C ARG A 116 -4.12 -6.23 -3.79
N ARG A 117 -4.95 -6.02 -4.82
CA ARG A 117 -5.64 -7.08 -5.57
C ARG A 117 -4.84 -7.61 -6.75
N THR A 118 -3.96 -6.80 -7.33
CA THR A 118 -3.21 -7.13 -8.56
C THR A 118 -2.12 -8.19 -8.36
N ASN A 119 -2.13 -8.90 -7.24
CA ASN A 119 -1.31 -10.08 -7.02
C ASN A 119 -2.20 -11.35 -6.95
N PRO A 120 -2.87 -11.75 -8.08
CA PRO A 120 -3.78 -12.90 -8.09
C PRO A 120 -3.06 -14.25 -7.91
N GLY A 121 -1.74 -14.27 -7.88
CA GLY A 121 -0.94 -15.49 -7.78
C GLY A 121 -0.55 -15.92 -6.36
N ARG A 122 -0.96 -15.18 -5.30
CA ARG A 122 -0.70 -15.61 -3.92
C ARG A 122 -1.94 -15.47 -3.05
N GLN A 123 -2.96 -16.22 -3.39
CA GLN A 123 -3.90 -16.66 -2.39
C GLN A 123 -3.12 -17.49 -1.36
N VAL A 124 -3.34 -17.13 -0.09
CA VAL A 124 -3.04 -17.91 1.11
C VAL A 124 -2.27 -19.20 0.80
N THR A 125 -0.95 -19.14 0.79
CA THR A 125 -0.15 -20.37 0.90
C THR A 125 -0.46 -20.95 2.27
N ARG A 126 -1.24 -22.01 2.29
CA ARG A 126 -1.31 -22.89 3.46
C ARG A 126 0.08 -23.49 3.60
N CYS A 127 0.79 -23.07 4.63
CA CYS A 127 1.98 -23.78 5.09
C CYS A 127 1.52 -25.01 5.87
#